data_cffdd1f3a46e141904cee0532ed58e93
#
_entry.id   cffdd1f3a46e141904cee0532ed58e93
#
_cell.length_a   1.000
_cell.length_b   1.000
_cell.length_c   1.000
_cell.angle_alpha   90.00
_cell.angle_beta   90.00
_cell.angle_gamma   90.00
#
_symmetry.space_group_name_H-M   'P 1'
#
loop_
_entity.id
_entity.type
_entity.pdbx_description
1 polymer ?
#
loop_
_entity_poly.entity_id
_entity_poly.type
_entity_poly.pdbx_seq_one_letter_code
_entity_poly.pdbx_strand_id
1 'polypeptide(L)'
;VVDVLDIKVEVKGEENLPKAGTPYMFVCNHPLGGADVVSVASVVGKHYPEGLKIPANDFLMLLTGIKDMLIPVNKIGGQSRGLSEKINQAYASDSQLMFFPAGKVSRKKKGVIADEEWKKNFVAKSVEYKRDIIPIRIDAKNSKLFYAIAKIRAKLGIKFNIEMALLVRE
;
A
#
# COMPACT_ATOMS: atom_id res chain seq x y z
N VAL A 1 15.71 -5.05 -0.83
CA VAL A 1 14.69 -5.18 -1.90
C VAL A 1 14.70 -3.96 -2.81
N VAL A 2 14.75 -2.74 -2.25
CA VAL A 2 14.82 -1.48 -3.05
C VAL A 2 16.03 -1.49 -3.97
N ASP A 3 17.20 -1.85 -3.44
CA ASP A 3 18.45 -1.93 -4.21
C ASP A 3 18.40 -2.96 -5.34
N VAL A 4 17.71 -4.09 -5.13
CA VAL A 4 17.55 -5.16 -6.13
C VAL A 4 16.63 -4.74 -7.28
N LEU A 5 15.65 -3.85 -6.98
CA LEU A 5 14.69 -3.36 -7.97
C LEU A 5 15.13 -2.05 -8.64
N ASP A 6 16.34 -1.53 -8.31
CA ASP A 6 16.86 -0.23 -8.79
C ASP A 6 15.86 0.94 -8.60
N ILE A 7 15.09 0.90 -7.49
CA ILE A 7 14.12 1.95 -7.16
C ILE A 7 14.87 3.08 -6.46
N LYS A 8 14.88 4.28 -7.06
CA LYS A 8 15.40 5.48 -6.43
C LYS A 8 14.30 6.14 -5.60
N VAL A 9 14.53 6.27 -4.30
CA VAL A 9 13.59 6.89 -3.35
C VAL A 9 14.22 8.17 -2.81
N GLU A 10 13.58 9.30 -3.08
CA GLU A 10 13.88 10.58 -2.43
C GLU A 10 12.85 10.80 -1.32
N VAL A 11 13.32 11.03 -0.11
CA VAL A 11 12.47 11.25 1.08
C VAL A 11 12.51 12.71 1.48
N LYS A 12 11.35 13.30 1.74
CA LYS A 12 11.21 14.67 2.27
C LYS A 12 10.33 14.61 3.51
N GLY A 13 10.71 15.34 4.55
CA GLY A 13 9.97 15.39 5.81
C GLY A 13 10.21 14.17 6.71
N GLU A 14 11.29 13.43 6.50
CA GLU A 14 11.66 12.26 7.33
C GLU A 14 11.86 12.67 8.80
N GLU A 15 12.31 13.89 9.04
CA GLU A 15 12.45 14.51 10.35
C GLU A 15 11.12 14.73 11.09
N ASN A 16 9.99 14.68 10.39
CA ASN A 16 8.65 14.79 10.96
C ASN A 16 8.06 13.45 11.40
N LEU A 17 8.77 12.34 11.15
CA LEU A 17 8.32 11.04 11.63
C LEU A 17 8.31 11.03 13.16
N PRO A 18 7.21 10.58 13.79
CA PRO A 18 7.15 10.50 15.24
C PRO A 18 8.12 9.45 15.77
N LYS A 19 8.51 9.59 17.03
CA LYS A 19 9.45 8.66 17.69
C LYS A 19 8.88 7.24 17.77
N ALA A 20 9.75 6.24 17.62
CA ALA A 20 9.41 4.84 17.85
C ALA A 20 8.91 4.58 19.30
N GLY A 21 8.26 3.44 19.53
CA GLY A 21 7.69 3.06 20.83
C GLY A 21 6.19 3.36 20.96
N THR A 22 5.57 3.97 19.96
CA THR A 22 4.11 4.13 19.85
C THR A 22 3.64 3.51 18.53
N PRO A 23 2.56 2.71 18.53
CA PRO A 23 2.04 2.11 17.31
C PRO A 23 1.23 3.12 16.49
N TYR A 24 1.74 3.49 15.32
CA TYR A 24 1.11 4.41 14.36
C TYR A 24 0.42 3.68 13.21
N MET A 25 -0.34 4.44 12.44
CA MET A 25 -0.96 4.01 11.21
C MET A 25 -0.52 4.92 10.06
N PHE A 26 0.40 4.45 9.22
CA PHE A 26 0.85 5.14 8.02
C PHE A 26 -0.17 4.98 6.90
N VAL A 27 -0.63 6.07 6.32
CA VAL A 27 -1.67 6.08 5.30
C VAL A 27 -1.15 6.77 4.05
N CYS A 28 -1.12 6.03 2.94
CA CYS A 28 -0.44 6.43 1.71
C CYS A 28 -1.40 6.47 0.52
N ASN A 29 -1.17 7.38 -0.44
CA ASN A 29 -1.68 7.24 -1.79
C ASN A 29 -0.96 6.11 -2.53
N HIS A 30 -1.48 5.67 -3.68
CA HIS A 30 -1.04 4.43 -4.32
C HIS A 30 -0.73 4.57 -5.82
N PRO A 31 0.26 5.41 -6.21
CA PRO A 31 0.51 5.66 -7.63
C PRO A 31 1.15 4.51 -8.39
N LEU A 32 2.07 3.74 -7.81
CA LEU A 32 2.89 2.73 -8.50
C LEU A 32 2.51 1.27 -8.20
N GLY A 33 1.76 1.00 -7.13
CA GLY A 33 1.42 -0.36 -6.76
C GLY A 33 2.47 -1.02 -5.85
N GLY A 34 3.03 -2.16 -6.25
CA GLY A 34 4.02 -2.88 -5.43
C GLY A 34 5.25 -2.05 -5.06
N ALA A 35 5.70 -1.20 -5.98
CA ALA A 35 6.83 -0.31 -5.74
C ALA A 35 6.56 0.69 -4.60
N ASP A 36 5.33 1.21 -4.45
CA ASP A 36 4.97 2.07 -3.32
C ASP A 36 5.17 1.34 -1.99
N VAL A 37 4.68 0.09 -1.93
CA VAL A 37 4.78 -0.74 -0.73
C VAL A 37 6.23 -0.93 -0.32
N VAL A 38 7.08 -1.32 -1.28
CA VAL A 38 8.51 -1.57 -1.04
C VAL A 38 9.24 -0.29 -0.64
N SER A 39 8.99 0.82 -1.34
CA SER A 39 9.63 2.10 -1.07
C SER A 39 9.28 2.64 0.31
N VAL A 40 8.01 2.71 0.66
CA VAL A 40 7.59 3.20 1.99
C VAL A 40 8.02 2.26 3.09
N ALA A 41 7.92 0.94 2.90
CA ALA A 41 8.39 -0.04 3.88
C ALA A 41 9.90 0.06 4.14
N SER A 42 10.70 0.39 3.11
CA SER A 42 12.15 0.57 3.27
C SER A 42 12.51 1.80 4.10
N VAL A 43 11.70 2.85 4.05
CA VAL A 43 11.88 4.07 4.84
C VAL A 43 11.35 3.87 6.25
N VAL A 44 10.07 3.54 6.39
CA VAL A 44 9.41 3.38 7.70
C VAL A 44 10.07 2.28 8.53
N GLY A 45 10.43 1.14 7.93
CA GLY A 45 11.04 0.03 8.64
C GLY A 45 12.42 0.32 9.24
N LYS A 46 13.12 1.36 8.79
CA LYS A 46 14.38 1.81 9.40
C LYS A 46 14.16 2.56 10.72
N HIS A 47 13.01 3.23 10.86
CA HIS A 47 12.71 4.07 12.01
C HIS A 47 11.97 3.32 13.13
N TYR A 48 11.32 2.19 12.79
CA TYR A 48 10.44 1.48 13.71
C TYR A 48 10.84 0.01 13.87
N PRO A 49 11.68 -0.31 14.86
CA PRO A 49 12.17 -1.67 15.10
C PRO A 49 11.06 -2.64 15.53
N GLU A 50 9.92 -2.13 16.00
CA GLU A 50 8.72 -2.92 16.37
C GLU A 50 8.09 -3.65 15.18
N GLY A 51 8.56 -3.34 13.99
CA GLY A 51 8.11 -3.94 12.74
C GLY A 51 6.94 -3.23 12.11
N LEU A 52 6.64 -3.62 10.87
CA LEU A 52 5.61 -3.04 10.02
C LEU A 52 4.70 -4.13 9.49
N LYS A 53 3.39 -3.92 9.55
CA LYS A 53 2.37 -4.82 8.99
C LYS A 53 1.56 -4.09 7.94
N ILE A 54 1.35 -4.76 6.79
CA ILE A 54 0.78 -4.16 5.58
C ILE A 54 -0.32 -5.08 5.05
N PRO A 55 -1.60 -4.72 5.18
CA PRO A 55 -2.67 -5.46 4.51
C PRO A 55 -2.53 -5.35 2.99
N ALA A 56 -2.31 -6.48 2.34
CA ALA A 56 -2.02 -6.55 0.92
C ALA A 56 -2.75 -7.70 0.23
N ASN A 57 -2.98 -7.59 -1.07
CA ASN A 57 -3.55 -8.70 -1.83
C ASN A 57 -2.51 -9.82 -2.03
N ASP A 58 -3.00 -11.02 -2.35
CA ASP A 58 -2.16 -12.21 -2.49
C ASP A 58 -1.06 -12.07 -3.55
N PHE A 59 -1.22 -11.19 -4.54
CA PHE A 59 -0.20 -10.96 -5.57
C PHE A 59 1.10 -10.40 -4.98
N LEU A 60 1.01 -9.54 -3.94
CA LEU A 60 2.19 -9.00 -3.27
C LEU A 60 2.92 -10.05 -2.41
N MET A 61 2.27 -11.16 -2.09
CA MET A 61 2.91 -12.29 -1.36
C MET A 61 4.04 -12.96 -2.16
N LEU A 62 4.14 -12.67 -3.47
CA LEU A 62 5.25 -13.12 -4.32
C LEU A 62 6.55 -12.33 -4.04
N LEU A 63 6.46 -11.18 -3.38
CA LEU A 63 7.63 -10.37 -3.00
C LEU A 63 8.26 -10.93 -1.72
N THR A 64 9.22 -11.84 -1.88
CA THR A 64 9.84 -12.59 -0.77
C THR A 64 10.49 -11.68 0.28
N GLY A 65 11.07 -10.55 -0.13
CA GLY A 65 11.80 -9.64 0.77
C GLY A 65 10.96 -8.85 1.78
N ILE A 66 9.61 -8.84 1.63
CA ILE A 66 8.67 -8.15 2.52
C ILE A 66 7.53 -9.05 2.99
N LYS A 67 7.60 -10.34 2.69
CA LYS A 67 6.51 -11.29 2.94
C LYS A 67 6.05 -11.31 4.40
N ASP A 68 6.98 -11.23 5.33
CA ASP A 68 6.68 -11.26 6.77
C ASP A 68 5.97 -10.00 7.27
N MET A 69 6.03 -8.92 6.50
CA MET A 69 5.29 -7.69 6.76
C MET A 69 3.86 -7.73 6.20
N LEU A 70 3.58 -8.64 5.25
CA LEU A 70 2.30 -8.66 4.54
C LEU A 70 1.24 -9.44 5.31
N ILE A 71 0.04 -8.84 5.41
CA ILE A 71 -1.18 -9.52 5.86
C ILE A 71 -2.03 -9.77 4.61
N PRO A 72 -2.21 -11.03 4.16
CA PRO A 72 -2.94 -11.32 2.94
C PRO A 72 -4.42 -10.92 3.08
N VAL A 73 -4.92 -10.11 2.15
CA VAL A 73 -6.32 -9.67 2.09
C VAL A 73 -6.93 -10.15 0.77
N ASN A 74 -7.68 -11.23 0.81
CA ASN A 74 -8.36 -11.76 -0.37
C ASN A 74 -9.47 -10.81 -0.85
N LYS A 75 -9.42 -10.44 -2.13
CA LYS A 75 -10.48 -9.63 -2.77
C LYS A 75 -11.59 -10.49 -3.38
N ILE A 76 -11.36 -11.80 -3.54
CA ILE A 76 -12.26 -12.73 -4.23
C ILE A 76 -12.64 -13.83 -3.22
N GLY A 77 -13.91 -13.88 -2.88
CA GLY A 77 -14.43 -14.77 -1.84
C GLY A 77 -14.61 -14.02 -0.51
N GLY A 78 -15.60 -14.42 0.28
CA GLY A 78 -15.86 -13.80 1.59
C GLY A 78 -14.60 -13.80 2.47
N GLN A 79 -14.43 -12.76 3.26
CA GLN A 79 -13.34 -12.71 4.25
C GLN A 79 -13.50 -13.91 5.18
N SER A 80 -12.52 -14.81 5.19
CA SER A 80 -12.53 -15.90 6.16
C SER A 80 -12.42 -15.30 7.58
N ARG A 81 -13.07 -15.90 8.58
CA ARG A 81 -12.98 -15.46 9.99
C ARG A 81 -11.53 -15.28 10.42
N GLY A 82 -10.65 -16.20 10.04
CA GLY A 82 -9.23 -16.14 10.36
C GLY A 82 -8.48 -14.94 9.76
N LEU A 83 -8.94 -14.37 8.64
CA LEU A 83 -8.36 -13.15 8.08
C LEU A 83 -8.73 -11.92 8.91
N SER A 84 -10.00 -11.79 9.28
CA SER A 84 -10.45 -10.70 10.15
C SER A 84 -9.73 -10.71 11.49
N GLU A 85 -9.49 -11.90 12.05
CA GLU A 85 -8.72 -12.08 13.28
C GLU A 85 -7.27 -11.61 13.12
N LYS A 86 -6.57 -12.01 12.04
CA LYS A 86 -5.19 -11.56 11.75
C LYS A 86 -5.10 -10.04 11.61
N ILE A 87 -6.05 -9.43 10.93
CA ILE A 87 -6.10 -7.97 10.78
C ILE A 87 -6.33 -7.31 12.14
N ASN A 88 -7.28 -7.79 12.95
CA ASN A 88 -7.53 -7.25 14.28
C ASN A 88 -6.34 -7.45 15.21
N GLN A 89 -5.65 -8.58 15.15
CA GLN A 89 -4.39 -8.81 15.90
C GLN A 89 -3.32 -7.81 15.49
N ALA A 90 -3.19 -7.50 14.20
CA ALA A 90 -2.24 -6.48 13.74
C ALA A 90 -2.60 -5.08 14.26
N TYR A 91 -3.89 -4.73 14.30
CA TYR A 91 -4.34 -3.48 14.92
C TYR A 91 -4.04 -3.40 16.41
N ALA A 92 -4.14 -4.52 17.13
CA ALA A 92 -3.90 -4.60 18.57
C ALA A 92 -2.42 -4.78 18.94
N SER A 93 -1.52 -5.02 17.98
CA SER A 93 -0.09 -5.23 18.21
C SER A 93 0.68 -3.92 18.37
N ASP A 94 1.94 -3.98 18.81
CA ASP A 94 2.83 -2.82 18.85
C ASP A 94 3.45 -2.49 17.48
N SER A 95 3.27 -3.35 16.46
CA SER A 95 3.79 -3.10 15.11
C SER A 95 3.14 -1.88 14.48
N GLN A 96 3.91 -1.17 13.66
CA GLN A 96 3.38 -0.12 12.79
C GLN A 96 2.46 -0.72 11.73
N LEU A 97 1.43 0.03 11.31
CA LEU A 97 0.54 -0.38 10.23
C LEU A 97 0.69 0.54 9.03
N MET A 98 0.67 0.00 7.82
CA MET A 98 0.68 0.80 6.60
C MET A 98 -0.51 0.44 5.71
N PHE A 99 -1.22 1.45 5.24
CA PHE A 99 -2.43 1.30 4.44
C PHE A 99 -2.39 2.13 3.16
N PHE A 100 -2.96 1.55 2.12
CA PHE A 100 -3.28 2.22 0.86
C PHE A 100 -4.81 2.22 0.69
N PRO A 101 -5.53 3.24 1.21
CA PRO A 101 -7.00 3.19 1.33
C PRO A 101 -7.74 3.12 0.00
N ALA A 102 -7.13 3.59 -1.09
CA ALA A 102 -7.66 3.45 -2.44
C ALA A 102 -7.82 1.96 -2.83
N GLY A 103 -6.97 1.08 -2.30
CA GLY A 103 -6.97 -0.36 -2.57
C GLY A 103 -6.69 -0.74 -4.02
N LYS A 104 -6.39 0.23 -4.87
CA LYS A 104 -6.01 0.10 -6.29
C LYS A 104 -4.98 1.16 -6.63
N VAL A 105 -4.12 0.84 -7.58
CA VAL A 105 -3.16 1.79 -8.15
C VAL A 105 -3.89 2.97 -8.78
N SER A 106 -3.35 4.18 -8.65
CA SER A 106 -3.90 5.42 -9.23
C SER A 106 -4.23 5.28 -10.71
N ARG A 107 -5.26 5.96 -11.15
CA ARG A 107 -5.75 5.93 -12.54
C ARG A 107 -5.78 7.32 -13.15
N LYS A 108 -5.56 7.39 -14.47
CA LYS A 108 -5.71 8.64 -15.23
C LYS A 108 -7.16 8.82 -15.66
N LYS A 109 -7.84 9.82 -15.08
CA LYS A 109 -9.22 10.23 -15.43
C LYS A 109 -9.23 11.71 -15.84
N LYS A 110 -9.80 12.04 -16.97
CA LYS A 110 -9.90 13.43 -17.50
C LYS A 110 -8.56 14.21 -17.45
N GLY A 111 -7.45 13.52 -17.77
CA GLY A 111 -6.11 14.12 -17.76
C GLY A 111 -5.37 14.09 -16.42
N VAL A 112 -6.08 13.91 -15.30
CA VAL A 112 -5.52 13.87 -13.94
C VAL A 112 -5.22 12.44 -13.52
N ILE A 113 -4.06 12.22 -12.91
CA ILE A 113 -3.69 10.96 -12.26
C ILE A 113 -4.00 11.11 -10.78
N ALA A 114 -4.88 10.26 -10.28
CA ALA A 114 -5.29 10.27 -8.89
C ALA A 114 -5.71 8.86 -8.43
N ASP A 115 -5.70 8.67 -7.13
CA ASP A 115 -6.28 7.50 -6.50
C ASP A 115 -7.80 7.43 -6.75
N GLU A 116 -8.34 6.22 -6.68
CA GLU A 116 -9.77 6.02 -6.49
C GLU A 116 -10.18 6.56 -5.10
N GLU A 117 -11.49 6.70 -4.88
CA GLU A 117 -12.01 7.16 -3.59
C GLU A 117 -11.47 6.30 -2.43
N TRP A 118 -10.93 6.95 -1.42
CA TRP A 118 -10.38 6.29 -0.26
C TRP A 118 -11.47 5.68 0.62
N LYS A 119 -11.29 4.43 0.99
CA LYS A 119 -12.17 3.75 1.94
C LYS A 119 -11.91 4.30 3.35
N LYS A 120 -12.97 4.72 4.03
CA LYS A 120 -12.89 5.41 5.33
C LYS A 120 -12.69 4.49 6.55
N ASN A 121 -12.68 3.17 6.37
CA ASN A 121 -12.58 2.22 7.48
C ASN A 121 -11.30 2.37 8.31
N PHE A 122 -10.20 2.83 7.73
CA PHE A 122 -8.97 3.07 8.48
C PHE A 122 -9.14 4.16 9.56
N VAL A 123 -9.98 5.17 9.32
CA VAL A 123 -10.27 6.22 10.32
C VAL A 123 -11.00 5.63 11.52
N ALA A 124 -12.03 4.82 11.30
CA ALA A 124 -12.75 4.17 12.39
C ALA A 124 -11.81 3.25 13.21
N LYS A 125 -10.93 2.52 12.53
CA LYS A 125 -9.94 1.65 13.18
C LYS A 125 -8.85 2.41 13.92
N SER A 126 -8.43 3.57 13.44
CA SER A 126 -7.50 4.46 14.15
C SER A 126 -8.09 4.87 15.50
N VAL A 127 -9.36 5.28 15.53
CA VAL A 127 -10.05 5.65 16.78
C VAL A 127 -10.22 4.45 17.71
N GLU A 128 -10.69 3.30 17.17
CA GLU A 128 -10.93 2.07 17.94
C GLU A 128 -9.67 1.58 18.65
N TYR A 129 -8.53 1.58 17.95
CA TYR A 129 -7.25 1.06 18.48
C TYR A 129 -6.30 2.17 18.96
N LYS A 130 -6.78 3.42 19.04
CA LYS A 130 -6.01 4.58 19.53
C LYS A 130 -4.65 4.75 18.83
N ARG A 131 -4.65 4.61 17.49
CA ARG A 131 -3.46 4.78 16.66
C ARG A 131 -3.52 6.11 15.92
N ASP A 132 -2.53 6.95 16.08
CA ASP A 132 -2.43 8.18 15.31
C ASP A 132 -2.15 7.87 13.85
N ILE A 133 -2.76 8.65 12.95
CA ILE A 133 -2.58 8.52 11.50
C ILE A 133 -1.44 9.42 11.06
N ILE A 134 -0.45 8.83 10.40
CA ILE A 134 0.68 9.52 9.78
C ILE A 134 0.48 9.47 8.26
N PRO A 135 0.10 10.58 7.62
CA PRO A 135 -0.08 10.63 6.17
C PRO A 135 1.27 10.66 5.45
N ILE A 136 1.42 9.80 4.45
CA ILE A 136 2.58 9.80 3.54
C ILE A 136 2.09 10.04 2.12
N ARG A 137 2.65 11.04 1.46
CA ARG A 137 2.39 11.31 0.06
C ARG A 137 3.50 10.73 -0.80
N ILE A 138 3.13 9.92 -1.77
CA ILE A 138 4.02 9.38 -2.80
C ILE A 138 3.82 10.20 -4.06
N ASP A 139 4.87 10.90 -4.51
CA ASP A 139 4.87 11.67 -5.75
C ASP A 139 5.56 10.86 -6.85
N ALA A 140 4.78 10.07 -7.54
CA ALA A 140 5.24 9.18 -8.60
C ALA A 140 4.12 8.92 -9.62
N LYS A 141 4.49 8.37 -10.77
CA LYS A 141 3.53 8.00 -11.84
C LYS A 141 4.06 6.82 -12.64
N ASN A 142 3.14 5.96 -13.06
CA ASN A 142 3.45 4.89 -14.01
C ASN A 142 3.66 5.43 -15.43
N SER A 143 4.10 4.57 -16.32
CA SER A 143 4.33 4.90 -17.73
C SER A 143 3.04 5.30 -18.45
N LYS A 144 3.19 6.01 -19.56
CA LYS A 144 2.06 6.35 -20.44
C LYS A 144 1.36 5.08 -20.96
N LEU A 145 2.13 4.00 -21.18
CA LEU A 145 1.63 2.72 -21.65
C LEU A 145 0.70 2.07 -20.59
N PHE A 146 1.10 2.09 -19.31
CA PHE A 146 0.25 1.61 -18.22
C PHE A 146 -1.14 2.27 -18.23
N TYR A 147 -1.18 3.60 -18.30
CA TYR A 147 -2.47 4.32 -18.30
C TYR A 147 -3.27 4.11 -19.58
N ALA A 148 -2.61 3.93 -20.72
CA ALA A 148 -3.28 3.62 -22.00
C ALA A 148 -3.97 2.26 -21.95
N ILE A 149 -3.26 1.22 -21.51
CA ILE A 149 -3.81 -0.14 -21.38
C ILE A 149 -4.94 -0.15 -20.34
N ALA A 150 -4.75 0.48 -19.17
CA ALA A 150 -5.80 0.59 -18.17
C ALA A 150 -7.08 1.26 -18.70
N LYS A 151 -6.96 2.30 -19.53
CA LYS A 151 -8.08 2.98 -20.16
C LYS A 151 -8.79 2.08 -21.18
N ILE A 152 -8.04 1.41 -22.06
CA ILE A 152 -8.59 0.48 -23.08
C ILE A 152 -9.34 -0.66 -22.38
N ARG A 153 -8.71 -1.27 -21.38
CA ARG A 153 -9.29 -2.33 -20.56
C ARG A 153 -10.63 -1.92 -19.94
N ALA A 154 -10.65 -0.73 -19.33
CA ALA A 154 -11.86 -0.21 -18.71
C ALA A 154 -12.98 0.02 -19.75
N LYS A 155 -12.64 0.51 -20.95
CA LYS A 155 -13.59 0.70 -22.06
C LYS A 155 -14.15 -0.63 -22.58
N LEU A 156 -13.35 -1.69 -22.58
CA LEU A 156 -13.75 -3.04 -22.99
C LEU A 156 -14.47 -3.84 -21.89
N GLY A 157 -14.64 -3.26 -20.68
CA GLY A 157 -15.31 -3.93 -19.56
C GLY A 157 -14.53 -5.12 -18.97
N ILE A 158 -13.24 -5.27 -19.30
CA ILE A 158 -12.40 -6.38 -18.81
C ILE A 158 -12.12 -6.17 -17.33
N LYS A 159 -12.56 -7.11 -16.49
CA LYS A 159 -12.43 -7.04 -15.02
C LYS A 159 -11.02 -7.34 -14.52
N PHE A 160 -10.26 -8.16 -15.25
CA PHE A 160 -8.89 -8.51 -14.88
C PHE A 160 -7.92 -7.36 -15.18
N ASN A 161 -7.06 -7.02 -14.21
CA ASN A 161 -6.13 -5.89 -14.31
C ASN A 161 -4.85 -6.29 -15.07
N ILE A 162 -4.93 -6.44 -16.38
CA ILE A 162 -3.80 -6.85 -17.24
C ILE A 162 -2.63 -5.87 -17.19
N GLU A 163 -2.89 -4.58 -16.98
CA GLU A 163 -1.87 -3.55 -16.81
C GLU A 163 -0.96 -3.77 -15.58
N MET A 164 -1.41 -4.58 -14.62
CA MET A 164 -0.59 -4.93 -13.44
C MET A 164 0.65 -5.74 -13.81
N ALA A 165 0.62 -6.46 -14.92
CA ALA A 165 1.80 -7.18 -15.41
C ALA A 165 2.95 -6.23 -15.82
N LEU A 166 2.65 -4.98 -16.17
CA LEU A 166 3.66 -3.98 -16.49
C LEU A 166 4.41 -3.49 -15.25
N LEU A 167 3.77 -3.51 -14.08
CA LEU A 167 4.38 -3.06 -12.81
C LEU A 167 5.52 -3.97 -12.33
N VAL A 168 5.64 -5.15 -12.90
CA VAL A 168 6.74 -6.09 -12.62
C VAL A 168 7.93 -5.82 -13.53
N ARG A 169 7.71 -5.07 -14.61
CA ARG A 169 8.72 -4.80 -15.65
C ARG A 169 9.27 -3.38 -15.60
N GLU A 170 8.54 -2.45 -14.99
CA GLU A 170 8.94 -1.05 -14.79
C GLU A 170 9.66 -0.87 -13.46
#